data_f2055d9707a49fd1b7935dbfa5516e1c
#
_entry.id   f2055d9707a49fd1b7935dbfa5516e1c
#
_cell.length_a   1.000
_cell.length_b   1.000
_cell.length_c   1.000
_cell.angle_alpha   90.00
_cell.angle_beta   90.00
_cell.angle_gamma   90.00
#
_symmetry.space_group_name_H-M   'P 1'
#
loop_
_entity.id
_entity.type
_entity.pdbx_description
1 polymer ?
#
loop_
_entity_poly.entity_id
_entity_poly.type
_entity_poly.pdbx_seq_one_letter_code
_entity_poly.pdbx_strand_id
1 'polypeptide(L)'
;FPIKVRWESQTRPVKLLVRVPGAPGLALSATSPLSQMMRGKITLRKQSIARLCEFLSNVYDAAVLDETSLTGEFDFDLPCQPKQPKVTTDALRASGIEIVDGVRPLRVLVVERNR
;
A
#
# COMPACT_ATOMS: atom_id res chain seq x y z
N PHE A 1 3.51 -30.41 -21.49
CA PHE A 1 4.54 -30.21 -20.47
C PHE A 1 3.96 -30.40 -19.10
N PRO A 2 4.51 -31.32 -18.30
CA PRO A 2 4.07 -31.42 -16.92
C PRO A 2 4.56 -30.19 -16.15
N ILE A 3 3.62 -29.35 -15.76
CA ILE A 3 3.86 -28.18 -14.93
C ILE A 3 3.14 -28.42 -13.62
N LYS A 4 3.89 -28.31 -12.52
CA LYS A 4 3.30 -28.32 -11.19
C LYS A 4 3.13 -26.91 -10.73
N VAL A 5 1.95 -26.59 -10.23
CA VAL A 5 1.62 -25.28 -9.71
C VAL A 5 1.10 -25.47 -8.29
N ARG A 6 1.68 -24.73 -7.35
CA ARG A 6 1.23 -24.76 -5.96
C ARG A 6 1.34 -23.39 -5.32
N TRP A 7 0.52 -23.17 -4.31
CA TRP A 7 0.65 -22.00 -3.45
C TRP A 7 1.59 -22.34 -2.30
N GLU A 8 2.48 -21.42 -2.01
CA GLU A 8 3.45 -21.58 -0.93
C GLU A 8 3.49 -20.29 -0.13
N SER A 9 3.58 -20.42 1.19
CA SER A 9 3.79 -19.28 2.08
C SER A 9 5.28 -19.02 2.20
N GLN A 10 5.71 -17.83 1.81
CA GLN A 10 7.12 -17.42 1.92
C GLN A 10 7.21 -16.14 2.72
N THR A 11 8.15 -16.10 3.65
CA THR A 11 8.45 -14.89 4.41
C THR A 11 9.24 -13.93 3.54
N ARG A 12 8.70 -12.72 3.33
CA ARG A 12 9.28 -11.73 2.44
C ARG A 12 9.38 -10.37 3.12
N PRO A 13 10.40 -9.57 2.79
CA PRO A 13 10.42 -8.17 3.20
C PRO A 13 9.29 -7.41 2.52
N VAL A 14 8.57 -6.62 3.30
CA VAL A 14 7.43 -5.83 2.82
C VAL A 14 7.45 -4.46 3.47
N LYS A 15 6.65 -3.54 2.94
CA LYS A 15 6.35 -2.27 3.60
C LYS A 15 5.03 -2.42 4.33
N LEU A 16 4.96 -1.90 5.55
CA LEU A 16 3.76 -1.93 6.37
C LEU A 16 3.22 -0.53 6.52
N LEU A 17 1.93 -0.37 6.25
CA LEU A 17 1.23 0.88 6.49
C LEU A 17 0.60 0.79 7.87
N VAL A 18 1.04 1.66 8.79
CA VAL A 18 0.61 1.66 10.19
C VAL A 18 0.14 3.05 10.60
N ARG A 19 -0.65 3.12 11.69
CA ARG A 19 -1.04 4.41 12.26
C ARG A 19 0.10 4.98 13.08
N VAL A 20 0.31 6.30 12.95
CA VAL A 20 1.25 7.00 13.83
C VAL A 20 0.65 7.00 15.25
N PRO A 21 1.38 6.53 16.27
CA PRO A 21 0.85 6.51 17.64
C PRO A 21 0.44 7.92 18.10
N GLY A 22 -0.76 8.03 18.67
CA GLY A 22 -1.29 9.29 19.16
C GLY A 22 -1.81 10.25 18.11
N ALA A 23 -1.74 9.89 16.82
CA ALA A 23 -2.30 10.70 15.76
C ALA A 23 -3.83 10.66 15.77
N PRO A 24 -4.53 11.76 15.43
CA PRO A 24 -5.96 11.74 15.25
C PRO A 24 -6.33 10.79 14.10
N GLY A 25 -7.48 10.13 14.20
CA GLY A 25 -7.98 9.27 13.14
C GLY A 25 -8.31 10.06 11.88
N LEU A 26 -8.29 9.38 10.73
CA LEU A 26 -8.71 9.98 9.48
C LEU A 26 -10.22 10.16 9.45
N ALA A 27 -10.67 11.28 8.89
CA ALA A 27 -12.09 11.53 8.69
C ALA A 27 -12.60 10.70 7.52
N LEU A 28 -13.80 10.14 7.65
CA LEU A 28 -14.44 9.43 6.55
C LEU A 28 -14.75 10.40 5.41
N SER A 29 -14.64 9.89 4.17
CA SER A 29 -14.89 10.70 3.00
C SER A 29 -16.38 10.94 2.78
N ALA A 30 -16.73 12.16 2.38
CA ALA A 30 -18.08 12.54 1.93
C ALA A 30 -18.09 12.87 0.43
N THR A 31 -17.02 12.59 -0.29
CA THR A 31 -16.87 12.94 -1.70
C THR A 31 -17.31 11.82 -2.63
N SER A 32 -17.35 12.09 -3.94
CA SER A 32 -17.58 11.07 -4.96
C SER A 32 -16.32 10.24 -5.17
N PRO A 33 -16.46 8.92 -5.47
CA PRO A 33 -15.30 8.07 -5.68
C PRO A 33 -14.41 8.52 -6.83
N LEU A 34 -13.10 8.49 -6.61
CA LEU A 34 -12.08 8.78 -7.62
C LEU A 34 -10.78 8.12 -7.19
N SER A 35 -10.06 7.54 -8.14
CA SER A 35 -8.68 7.11 -7.90
C SER A 35 -7.86 7.36 -9.15
N GLN A 36 -6.76 8.10 -9.01
CA GLN A 36 -5.87 8.38 -10.13
C GLN A 36 -4.45 8.68 -9.64
N MET A 37 -3.48 8.39 -10.51
CA MET A 37 -2.09 8.76 -10.31
C MET A 37 -1.66 9.52 -11.57
N MET A 38 -1.42 10.82 -11.43
CA MET A 38 -1.04 11.68 -12.56
C MET A 38 -0.06 12.74 -12.10
N ARG A 39 0.93 13.00 -12.97
CA ARG A 39 1.85 14.14 -12.84
C ARG A 39 2.49 14.27 -11.45
N GLY A 40 2.96 13.15 -10.92
CA GLY A 40 3.61 13.16 -9.61
C GLY A 40 2.68 13.32 -8.42
N LYS A 41 1.41 12.95 -8.58
CA LYS A 41 0.42 13.03 -7.52
C LYS A 41 -0.54 11.84 -7.54
N ILE A 42 -0.79 11.30 -6.35
CA ILE A 42 -1.84 10.31 -6.14
C ILE A 42 -3.05 11.05 -5.57
N THR A 43 -4.18 10.96 -6.24
CA THR A 43 -5.45 11.52 -5.77
C THR A 43 -6.44 10.40 -5.52
N LEU A 44 -6.86 10.24 -4.28
CA LEU A 44 -7.87 9.26 -3.90
C LEU A 44 -9.02 9.99 -3.23
N ARG A 45 -10.24 9.69 -3.68
CA ARG A 45 -11.47 10.20 -3.10
C ARG A 45 -12.38 9.03 -2.82
N LYS A 46 -12.83 8.91 -1.58
CA LYS A 46 -13.71 7.84 -1.12
C LYS A 46 -13.14 6.45 -1.43
N GLN A 47 -11.88 6.25 -1.09
CA GLN A 47 -11.18 4.99 -1.34
C GLN A 47 -10.74 4.34 -0.03
N SER A 48 -10.72 3.01 -0.02
CA SER A 48 -10.25 2.25 1.15
C SER A 48 -8.74 2.35 1.32
N ILE A 49 -8.26 1.98 2.52
CA ILE A 49 -6.83 1.89 2.77
C ILE A 49 -6.18 0.82 1.87
N ALA A 50 -6.89 -0.27 1.57
CA ALA A 50 -6.39 -1.29 0.65
C ALA A 50 -6.09 -0.70 -0.74
N ARG A 51 -6.93 0.20 -1.23
CA ARG A 51 -6.70 0.87 -2.50
C ARG A 51 -5.47 1.78 -2.44
N LEU A 52 -5.29 2.48 -1.33
CA LEU A 52 -4.08 3.28 -1.09
C LEU A 52 -2.83 2.40 -1.14
N CYS A 53 -2.86 1.22 -0.52
CA CYS A 53 -1.74 0.28 -0.55
C CYS A 53 -1.39 -0.16 -1.98
N GLU A 54 -2.36 -0.33 -2.85
CA GLU A 54 -2.10 -0.67 -4.25
C GLU A 54 -1.28 0.41 -4.96
N PHE A 55 -1.62 1.68 -4.75
CA PHE A 55 -0.85 2.79 -5.32
C PHE A 55 0.53 2.89 -4.69
N LEU A 56 0.63 2.72 -3.37
CA LEU A 56 1.90 2.80 -2.66
C LEU A 56 2.85 1.67 -3.07
N SER A 57 2.33 0.51 -3.42
CA SER A 57 3.16 -0.59 -3.92
C SER A 57 3.95 -0.19 -5.17
N ASN A 58 3.36 0.64 -6.02
CA ASN A 58 4.05 1.18 -7.20
C ASN A 58 5.11 2.21 -6.82
N VAL A 59 4.82 3.05 -5.81
CA VAL A 59 5.77 4.08 -5.35
C VAL A 59 7.01 3.46 -4.74
N TYR A 60 6.84 2.45 -3.91
CA TYR A 60 7.94 1.82 -3.15
C TYR A 60 8.54 0.60 -3.86
N ASP A 61 7.94 0.19 -4.97
CA ASP A 61 8.35 -1.02 -5.71
C ASP A 61 8.45 -2.24 -4.79
N ALA A 62 7.47 -2.39 -3.91
CA ALA A 62 7.39 -3.45 -2.92
C ALA A 62 5.94 -3.66 -2.50
N ALA A 63 5.64 -4.85 -1.99
CA ALA A 63 4.31 -5.09 -1.43
C ALA A 63 4.07 -4.18 -0.22
N VAL A 64 2.93 -3.49 -0.20
CA VAL A 64 2.52 -2.65 0.91
C VAL A 64 1.27 -3.28 1.54
N LEU A 65 1.36 -3.60 2.82
CA LEU A 65 0.29 -4.24 3.56
C LEU A 65 -0.36 -3.24 4.52
N ASP A 66 -1.68 -3.31 4.62
CA ASP A 66 -2.46 -2.47 5.53
C ASP A 66 -2.46 -3.08 6.93
N GLU A 67 -1.76 -2.46 7.86
CA GLU A 67 -1.79 -2.82 9.28
C GLU A 67 -2.27 -1.63 10.13
N THR A 68 -3.06 -0.74 9.51
CA THR A 68 -3.60 0.44 10.21
C THR A 68 -4.82 0.11 11.07
N SER A 69 -5.52 -0.97 10.77
CA SER A 69 -6.82 -1.32 11.34
C SER A 69 -7.90 -0.26 11.08
N LEU A 70 -7.70 0.61 10.11
CA LEU A 70 -8.69 1.60 9.71
C LEU A 70 -9.68 1.00 8.73
N THR A 71 -10.97 1.19 9.01
CA THR A 71 -12.06 0.75 8.15
C THR A 71 -12.81 1.96 7.60
N GLY A 72 -13.34 1.83 6.40
CA GLY A 72 -14.07 2.92 5.75
C GLY A 72 -13.37 3.44 4.51
N GLU A 73 -13.83 4.57 4.05
CA GLU A 73 -13.36 5.21 2.82
C GLU A 73 -12.87 6.62 3.12
N PHE A 74 -11.72 6.98 2.56
CA PHE A 74 -11.00 8.20 2.91
C PHE A 74 -10.53 8.92 1.66
N ASP A 75 -10.10 10.18 1.84
CA ASP A 75 -9.50 11.00 0.80
C ASP A 75 -8.02 11.16 1.06
N PHE A 76 -7.22 11.08 -0.01
CA PHE A 76 -5.78 11.31 0.06
C PHE A 76 -5.32 12.13 -1.14
N ASP A 77 -4.45 13.10 -0.89
CA ASP A 77 -3.70 13.82 -1.89
C ASP A 77 -2.22 13.68 -1.54
N LEU A 78 -1.50 12.84 -2.26
CA LEU A 78 -0.12 12.53 -1.92
C LEU A 78 0.81 12.86 -3.09
N PRO A 79 1.91 13.58 -2.84
CA PRO A 79 2.93 13.74 -3.85
C PRO A 79 3.59 12.38 -4.11
N CYS A 80 3.95 12.13 -5.35
CA CYS A 80 4.53 10.86 -5.76
C CYS A 80 5.60 11.14 -6.81
N GLN A 81 6.86 10.89 -6.47
CA GLN A 81 7.97 11.04 -7.40
C GLN A 81 8.71 9.72 -7.54
N PRO A 82 8.90 9.21 -8.78
CA PRO A 82 9.42 7.86 -9.00
C PRO A 82 10.78 7.57 -8.36
N LYS A 83 11.61 8.60 -8.16
CA LYS A 83 12.94 8.43 -7.59
C LYS A 83 13.07 9.00 -6.17
N GLN A 84 11.97 9.46 -5.58
CA GLN A 84 11.99 10.10 -4.27
C GLN A 84 10.78 9.65 -3.44
N PRO A 85 10.75 8.38 -3.01
CA PRO A 85 9.63 7.89 -2.20
C PRO A 85 9.49 8.60 -0.85
N LYS A 86 10.56 9.24 -0.38
CA LYS A 86 10.52 9.99 0.87
C LYS A 86 9.46 11.11 0.86
N VAL A 87 9.23 11.74 -0.29
CA VAL A 87 8.21 12.79 -0.42
C VAL A 87 6.83 12.23 -0.08
N THR A 88 6.51 11.04 -0.57
CA THR A 88 5.27 10.36 -0.26
C THR A 88 5.22 9.93 1.21
N THR A 89 6.33 9.40 1.72
CA THR A 89 6.43 8.99 3.13
C THR A 89 6.15 10.15 4.07
N ASP A 90 6.74 11.32 3.82
CA ASP A 90 6.54 12.51 4.65
C ASP A 90 5.08 13.00 4.60
N ALA A 91 4.46 12.95 3.42
CA ALA A 91 3.06 13.34 3.27
C ALA A 91 2.12 12.38 4.00
N LEU A 92 2.38 11.07 3.95
CA LEU A 92 1.61 10.06 4.69
C LEU A 92 1.71 10.32 6.19
N ARG A 93 2.92 10.60 6.68
CA ARG A 93 3.14 10.87 8.11
C ARG A 93 2.37 12.10 8.57
N ALA A 94 2.32 13.13 7.75
CA ALA A 94 1.50 14.32 8.04
C ALA A 94 0.01 13.97 8.13
N SER A 95 -0.44 12.91 7.47
CA SER A 95 -1.82 12.43 7.53
C SER A 95 -2.06 11.47 8.69
N GLY A 96 -1.05 11.15 9.49
CA GLY A 96 -1.19 10.23 10.62
C GLY A 96 -0.96 8.76 10.27
N ILE A 97 -0.36 8.49 9.11
CA ILE A 97 -0.05 7.13 8.65
C ILE A 97 1.44 7.05 8.38
N GLU A 98 2.05 5.93 8.71
CA GLU A 98 3.48 5.74 8.57
C GLU A 98 3.78 4.47 7.78
N ILE A 99 4.81 4.53 6.91
CA ILE A 99 5.34 3.38 6.21
C ILE A 99 6.56 2.89 6.97
N VAL A 100 6.57 1.62 7.33
CA VAL A 100 7.71 1.00 8.01
C VAL A 100 8.10 -0.30 7.30
N ASP A 101 9.35 -0.68 7.45
CA ASP A 101 9.82 -1.95 6.92
C ASP A 101 9.38 -3.09 7.85
N GLY A 102 9.04 -4.22 7.24
CA GLY A 102 8.65 -5.39 7.98
C GLY A 102 8.90 -6.66 7.20
N VAL A 103 8.63 -7.79 7.84
CA VAL A 103 8.74 -9.11 7.21
C VAL A 103 7.44 -9.83 7.49
N ARG A 104 6.80 -10.32 6.44
CA ARG A 104 5.51 -11.01 6.54
C ARG A 104 5.47 -12.22 5.65
N PRO A 105 4.74 -13.27 6.05
CA PRO A 105 4.48 -14.39 5.17
C PRO A 105 3.55 -13.94 4.04
N LEU A 106 3.96 -14.20 2.81
CA LEU A 106 3.16 -13.91 1.63
C LEU A 106 2.88 -15.22 0.91
N ARG A 107 1.68 -15.31 0.37
CA ARG A 107 1.30 -16.45 -0.45
C ARG A 107 1.81 -16.22 -1.87
N VAL A 108 2.69 -17.10 -2.33
CA VAL A 108 3.26 -17.01 -3.68
C VAL A 108 2.92 -18.24 -4.50
N LEU A 109 2.74 -18.04 -5.79
CA LEU A 109 2.49 -19.12 -6.70
C LEU A 109 3.83 -19.67 -7.19
N VAL A 110 4.09 -20.93 -6.89
CA VAL A 110 5.31 -21.62 -7.34
C VAL A 110 4.97 -22.47 -8.54
N VAL A 111 5.67 -22.24 -9.64
CA VAL A 111 5.51 -23.02 -10.86
C VAL A 111 6.76 -23.85 -11.06
N GLU A 112 6.61 -25.17 -11.04
CA GLU A 112 7.71 -26.12 -11.28
C GLU A 112 7.51 -26.77 -12.64
N ARG A 113 8.58 -26.80 -13.43
CA ARG A 113 8.59 -27.50 -14.70
C ARG A 113 9.36 -28.79 -14.56
N ASN A 114 8.68 -29.91 -14.78
CA ASN A 114 9.33 -31.22 -14.83
C ASN A 114 9.96 -31.41 -16.20
N ARG A 115 11.19 -31.88 -16.20
CA ARG A 115 11.87 -32.29 -17.43
C ARG A 115 11.82 -33.81 -17.61
#